data_d1bcfb6ba9730b1a0fda8fabcaf56589
#
_entry.id   d1bcfb6ba9730b1a0fda8fabcaf56589
#
_cell.length_a   1.000
_cell.length_b   1.000
_cell.length_c   1.000
_cell.angle_alpha   90.00
_cell.angle_beta   90.00
_cell.angle_gamma   90.00
#
_symmetry.space_group_name_H-M   'P 1'
#
loop_
_entity.id
_entity.type
_entity.pdbx_description
1 polymer ?
#
loop_
_entity_poly.entity_id
_entity_poly.type
_entity_poly.pdbx_seq_one_letter_code
_entity_poly.pdbx_strand_id
1 'polypeptide(L)'
;PYPDPRTYSSRDYGSRVGAFRVFKALDKYGVRASVAFNSAVAARYPFLMNEVTRRDWEVIAHGVDMGKLHHGDLDIETERGFVQESLSMLRDMSGQRVVGWISPARSESMNTLDLVAAQGVEYVADWVNDDMPYPLKTESGEIMSLPHTHEIGDVQVIQHMRQTEADYTEQIIAHFDVLYREAHTQGGRI
;
A
#
# COMPACT_ATOMS: atom_id res chain seq x y z
N PRO A 1 15.33 14.04 12.20
CA PRO A 1 14.56 15.18 11.75
C PRO A 1 13.61 15.59 12.87
N TYR A 2 13.63 16.85 13.18
CA TYR A 2 12.78 17.42 14.22
C TYR A 2 11.35 17.52 13.73
N PRO A 3 10.34 17.39 14.63
CA PRO A 3 8.98 17.70 14.28
C PRO A 3 8.90 19.17 13.85
N ASP A 4 8.80 19.36 12.54
CA ASP A 4 8.61 20.66 11.92
C ASP A 4 7.12 20.89 11.69
N PRO A 5 6.49 21.90 12.31
CA PRO A 5 5.05 22.17 12.16
C PRO A 5 4.61 22.36 10.71
N ARG A 6 5.46 22.93 9.86
CA ARG A 6 5.15 23.12 8.43
C ARG A 6 5.10 21.78 7.70
N THR A 7 6.13 20.95 7.85
CA THR A 7 6.16 19.61 7.26
C THR A 7 5.04 18.73 7.79
N TYR A 8 4.78 18.82 9.09
CA TYR A 8 3.64 18.15 9.71
C TYR A 8 2.31 18.59 9.08
N SER A 9 2.06 19.91 8.99
CA SER A 9 0.79 20.43 8.46
C SER A 9 0.57 20.08 6.99
N SER A 10 1.63 20.05 6.17
CA SER A 10 1.49 19.65 4.76
C SER A 10 1.12 18.16 4.59
N ARG A 11 1.64 17.29 5.45
CA ARG A 11 1.25 15.87 5.47
C ARG A 11 -0.13 15.66 6.07
N ASP A 12 -0.46 16.41 7.13
CA ASP A 12 -1.78 16.38 7.77
C ASP A 12 -2.89 16.80 6.80
N TYR A 13 -2.60 17.71 5.84
CA TYR A 13 -3.51 18.06 4.76
C TYR A 13 -3.99 16.83 3.97
N GLY A 14 -3.09 15.90 3.67
CA GLY A 14 -3.44 14.65 2.98
C GLY A 14 -4.53 13.88 3.71
N SER A 15 -4.36 13.69 5.02
CA SER A 15 -5.31 12.95 5.86
C SER A 15 -6.63 13.70 6.11
N ARG A 16 -6.62 15.03 6.12
CA ARG A 16 -7.80 15.84 6.46
C ARG A 16 -8.61 16.33 5.26
N VAL A 17 -7.95 16.53 4.13
CA VAL A 17 -8.58 17.12 2.93
C VAL A 17 -8.31 16.28 1.69
N GLY A 18 -7.04 15.93 1.42
CA GLY A 18 -6.61 15.24 0.21
C GLY A 18 -7.32 13.91 0.01
N ALA A 19 -7.33 13.06 1.05
CA ALA A 19 -8.01 11.77 0.99
C ALA A 19 -9.49 11.88 0.58
N PHE A 20 -10.21 12.85 1.14
CA PHE A 20 -11.63 13.04 0.80
C PHE A 20 -11.85 13.53 -0.63
N ARG A 21 -10.89 14.27 -1.21
CA ARG A 21 -10.94 14.64 -2.63
C ARG A 21 -10.76 13.43 -3.53
N VAL A 22 -9.81 12.55 -3.18
CA VAL A 22 -9.60 11.27 -3.87
C VAL A 22 -10.84 10.39 -3.74
N PHE A 23 -11.38 10.23 -2.52
CA PHE A 23 -12.59 9.44 -2.29
C PHE A 23 -13.77 9.92 -3.17
N LYS A 24 -14.00 11.23 -3.24
CA LYS A 24 -15.04 11.80 -4.10
C LYS A 24 -14.81 11.52 -5.59
N ALA A 25 -13.56 11.54 -6.04
CA ALA A 25 -13.24 11.22 -7.42
C ALA A 25 -13.53 9.74 -7.72
N LEU A 26 -13.11 8.83 -6.85
CA LEU A 26 -13.36 7.40 -6.99
C LEU A 26 -14.87 7.08 -6.91
N ASP A 27 -15.59 7.68 -5.96
CA ASP A 27 -17.05 7.56 -5.83
C ASP A 27 -17.76 7.99 -7.11
N LYS A 28 -17.33 9.12 -7.71
CA LYS A 28 -17.93 9.67 -8.94
C LYS A 28 -17.86 8.68 -10.12
N TYR A 29 -16.79 7.90 -10.19
CA TYR A 29 -16.56 6.95 -11.27
C TYR A 29 -16.87 5.50 -10.90
N GLY A 30 -17.37 5.25 -9.68
CA GLY A 30 -17.66 3.91 -9.19
C GLY A 30 -16.44 3.00 -9.06
N VAL A 31 -15.26 3.59 -8.85
CA VAL A 31 -14.00 2.85 -8.70
C VAL A 31 -13.81 2.45 -7.25
N ARG A 32 -13.60 1.15 -7.00
CA ARG A 32 -13.20 0.65 -5.69
C ARG A 32 -11.70 0.80 -5.49
N ALA A 33 -11.29 1.04 -4.27
CA ALA A 33 -9.89 1.18 -3.91
C ALA A 33 -9.46 0.14 -2.88
N SER A 34 -8.19 -0.22 -2.93
CA SER A 34 -7.46 -0.84 -1.83
C SER A 34 -6.66 0.25 -1.14
N VAL A 35 -6.81 0.38 0.17
CA VAL A 35 -6.22 1.49 0.94
C VAL A 35 -5.17 0.96 1.91
N ALA A 36 -3.93 1.32 1.67
CA ALA A 36 -2.81 0.97 2.54
C ALA A 36 -2.77 1.89 3.77
N PHE A 37 -2.97 1.31 4.96
CA PHE A 37 -2.94 2.02 6.23
C PHE A 37 -1.74 1.64 7.08
N ASN A 38 -1.00 2.65 7.54
CA ASN A 38 -0.21 2.47 8.76
C ASN A 38 -1.16 2.40 9.96
N SER A 39 -0.95 1.46 10.88
CA SER A 39 -1.80 1.32 12.06
C SER A 39 -1.82 2.58 12.94
N ALA A 40 -0.70 3.28 13.06
CA ALA A 40 -0.63 4.57 13.76
C ALA A 40 -1.48 5.66 13.10
N VAL A 41 -1.60 5.66 11.76
CA VAL A 41 -2.48 6.59 11.04
C VAL A 41 -3.94 6.25 11.27
N ALA A 42 -4.30 4.97 11.23
CA ALA A 42 -5.66 4.50 11.53
C ALA A 42 -6.09 4.90 12.96
N ALA A 43 -5.21 4.67 13.93
CA ALA A 43 -5.47 5.05 15.32
C ALA A 43 -5.65 6.58 15.51
N ARG A 44 -4.84 7.37 14.79
CA ARG A 44 -4.89 8.83 14.88
C ARG A 44 -6.08 9.44 14.16
N TYR A 45 -6.50 8.85 13.03
CA TYR A 45 -7.56 9.34 12.16
C TYR A 45 -8.63 8.28 11.91
N PRO A 46 -9.35 7.82 12.95
CA PRO A 46 -10.31 6.72 12.82
C PRO A 46 -11.43 7.02 11.83
N PHE A 47 -11.72 8.29 11.58
CA PHE A 47 -12.68 8.70 10.56
C PHE A 47 -12.27 8.30 9.13
N LEU A 48 -10.97 8.22 8.82
CA LEU A 48 -10.50 7.71 7.52
C LEU A 48 -10.82 6.21 7.38
N MET A 49 -10.57 5.43 8.43
CA MET A 49 -10.94 4.01 8.46
C MET A 49 -12.44 3.83 8.26
N ASN A 50 -13.26 4.62 8.96
CA ASN A 50 -14.71 4.59 8.80
C ASN A 50 -15.16 4.91 7.37
N GLU A 51 -14.53 5.87 6.71
CA GLU A 51 -14.85 6.22 5.33
C GLU A 51 -14.47 5.12 4.34
N VAL A 52 -13.39 4.40 4.58
CA VAL A 52 -12.94 3.26 3.76
C VAL A 52 -13.88 2.06 3.95
N THR A 53 -14.15 1.69 5.19
CA THR A 53 -15.03 0.55 5.51
C THR A 53 -16.48 0.79 5.08
N ARG A 54 -16.99 2.03 5.21
CA ARG A 54 -18.34 2.40 4.73
C ARG A 54 -18.50 2.22 3.21
N ARG A 55 -17.41 2.36 2.45
CA ARG A 55 -17.39 2.14 0.99
C ARG A 55 -17.18 0.69 0.60
N ASP A 56 -17.03 -0.20 1.55
CA ASP A 56 -16.62 -1.59 1.31
C ASP A 56 -15.32 -1.69 0.50
N TRP A 57 -14.39 -0.77 0.78
CA TRP A 57 -13.06 -0.80 0.19
C TRP A 57 -12.12 -1.63 1.04
N GLU A 58 -11.15 -2.24 0.38
CA GLU A 58 -10.15 -3.08 1.03
C GLU A 58 -9.19 -2.26 1.88
N VAL A 59 -8.89 -2.79 3.07
CA VAL A 59 -7.80 -2.29 3.93
C VAL A 59 -6.59 -3.20 3.75
N ILE A 60 -5.46 -2.61 3.33
CA ILE A 60 -4.16 -3.25 3.24
C ILE A 60 -3.30 -2.76 4.41
N ALA A 61 -2.56 -3.66 5.05
CA ALA A 61 -1.63 -3.27 6.10
C ALA A 61 -0.36 -2.63 5.51
N HIS A 62 0.05 -1.50 6.10
CA HIS A 62 1.26 -0.76 5.70
C HIS A 62 2.20 -0.53 6.90
N GLY A 63 2.39 -1.58 7.71
CA GLY A 63 3.18 -1.51 8.94
C GLY A 63 2.61 -0.56 9.99
N VAL A 64 3.41 -0.27 11.00
CA VAL A 64 2.99 0.59 12.12
C VAL A 64 3.02 2.06 11.72
N ASP A 65 4.18 2.54 11.27
CA ASP A 65 4.39 3.90 10.76
C ASP A 65 5.62 3.94 9.82
N MET A 66 5.82 5.05 9.12
CA MET A 66 6.92 5.22 8.17
C MET A 66 8.31 5.38 8.82
N GLY A 67 8.41 5.41 10.13
CA GLY A 67 9.67 5.41 10.87
C GLY A 67 10.09 4.03 11.36
N LYS A 68 9.17 3.05 11.34
CA LYS A 68 9.40 1.66 11.71
C LYS A 68 9.56 0.81 10.45
N LEU A 69 10.72 0.94 9.79
CA LEU A 69 11.03 0.20 8.56
C LEU A 69 11.44 -1.23 8.86
N HIS A 70 11.16 -2.12 7.92
CA HIS A 70 11.68 -3.49 7.90
C HIS A 70 13.02 -3.50 7.14
N HIS A 71 14.09 -4.01 7.72
CA HIS A 71 15.43 -4.02 7.10
C HIS A 71 16.30 -5.14 7.69
N GLY A 72 17.39 -5.48 7.00
CA GLY A 72 18.22 -6.63 7.33
C GLY A 72 18.87 -6.63 8.72
N ASP A 73 19.08 -5.45 9.32
CA ASP A 73 19.68 -5.32 10.65
C ASP A 73 18.61 -5.27 11.77
N LEU A 74 17.33 -5.40 11.44
CA LEU A 74 16.26 -5.38 12.43
C LEU A 74 16.19 -6.73 13.14
N ASP A 75 16.14 -6.71 14.48
CA ASP A 75 15.91 -7.90 15.27
C ASP A 75 14.56 -8.53 14.92
N ILE A 76 14.56 -9.85 14.70
CA ILE A 76 13.38 -10.59 14.22
C ILE A 76 12.18 -10.48 15.16
N GLU A 77 12.39 -10.45 16.47
CA GLU A 77 11.27 -10.33 17.42
C GLU A 77 10.70 -8.91 17.44
N THR A 78 11.55 -7.91 17.24
CA THR A 78 11.11 -6.52 17.05
C THR A 78 10.27 -6.40 15.76
N GLU A 79 10.73 -6.99 14.67
CA GLU A 79 10.00 -7.00 13.40
C GLU A 79 8.67 -7.74 13.50
N ARG A 80 8.68 -8.91 14.14
CA ARG A 80 7.47 -9.68 14.45
C ARG A 80 6.46 -8.83 15.23
N GLY A 81 6.93 -8.08 16.21
CA GLY A 81 6.09 -7.15 16.98
C GLY A 81 5.43 -6.07 16.10
N PHE A 82 6.17 -5.48 15.16
CA PHE A 82 5.62 -4.49 14.22
C PHE A 82 4.55 -5.08 13.31
N VAL A 83 4.78 -6.27 12.77
CA VAL A 83 3.81 -6.98 11.93
C VAL A 83 2.54 -7.28 12.72
N GLN A 84 2.67 -7.84 13.92
CA GLN A 84 1.53 -8.19 14.77
C GLN A 84 0.74 -6.95 15.21
N GLU A 85 1.42 -5.90 15.66
CA GLU A 85 0.80 -4.62 16.05
C GLU A 85 -0.03 -4.04 14.90
N SER A 86 0.57 -3.99 13.70
CA SER A 86 -0.09 -3.44 12.53
C SER A 86 -1.34 -4.22 12.14
N LEU A 87 -1.22 -5.54 11.96
CA LEU A 87 -2.32 -6.38 11.49
C LEU A 87 -3.44 -6.49 12.52
N SER A 88 -3.12 -6.67 13.81
CA SER A 88 -4.12 -6.76 14.87
C SER A 88 -4.96 -5.47 14.93
N MET A 89 -4.31 -4.32 15.01
CA MET A 89 -5.00 -3.04 15.10
C MET A 89 -5.89 -2.78 13.89
N LEU A 90 -5.38 -3.03 12.66
CA LEU A 90 -6.14 -2.77 11.45
C LEU A 90 -7.33 -3.72 11.30
N ARG A 91 -7.20 -5.00 11.70
CA ARG A 91 -8.30 -5.96 11.76
C ARG A 91 -9.37 -5.54 12.75
N ASP A 92 -8.97 -5.14 13.95
CA ASP A 92 -9.88 -4.68 14.99
C ASP A 92 -10.65 -3.42 14.57
N MET A 93 -9.97 -2.46 13.94
CA MET A 93 -10.58 -1.19 13.54
C MET A 93 -11.46 -1.31 12.28
N SER A 94 -11.08 -2.15 11.33
CA SER A 94 -11.81 -2.28 10.05
C SER A 94 -12.91 -3.34 10.07
N GLY A 95 -12.79 -4.33 10.95
CA GLY A 95 -13.60 -5.55 10.92
C GLY A 95 -13.29 -6.47 9.73
N GLN A 96 -12.26 -6.18 8.94
CA GLN A 96 -11.83 -6.98 7.80
C GLN A 96 -10.74 -7.99 8.19
N ARG A 97 -10.58 -9.03 7.40
CA ARG A 97 -9.49 -10.00 7.57
C ARG A 97 -8.10 -9.40 7.39
N VAL A 98 -7.98 -8.30 6.65
CA VAL A 98 -6.72 -7.63 6.24
C VAL A 98 -5.69 -8.67 5.79
N VAL A 99 -5.78 -9.02 4.53
CA VAL A 99 -4.98 -10.10 3.90
C VAL A 99 -3.87 -9.58 2.98
N GLY A 100 -3.85 -8.29 2.71
CA GLY A 100 -2.84 -7.61 1.90
C GLY A 100 -1.81 -6.87 2.76
N TRP A 101 -0.57 -6.84 2.28
CA TRP A 101 0.55 -6.14 2.91
C TRP A 101 1.36 -5.34 1.91
N ILE A 102 1.73 -4.13 2.30
CA ILE A 102 2.77 -3.31 1.67
C ILE A 102 3.67 -2.81 2.79
N SER A 103 4.94 -3.14 2.75
CA SER A 103 5.90 -2.71 3.76
C SER A 103 6.11 -1.19 3.75
N PRO A 104 6.31 -0.53 4.90
CA PRO A 104 6.69 0.88 4.95
C PRO A 104 7.90 1.16 4.04
N ALA A 105 7.77 2.13 3.14
CA ALA A 105 8.74 2.44 2.09
C ALA A 105 9.10 1.25 1.17
N ARG A 106 8.29 0.18 1.13
CA ARG A 106 8.58 -1.10 0.46
C ARG A 106 9.90 -1.73 0.92
N SER A 107 10.28 -1.46 2.16
CA SER A 107 11.51 -1.97 2.76
C SER A 107 11.21 -3.31 3.44
N GLU A 108 11.97 -4.33 3.11
CA GLU A 108 11.85 -5.67 3.68
C GLU A 108 13.18 -6.13 4.31
N SER A 109 13.08 -6.96 5.33
CA SER A 109 14.16 -7.82 5.81
C SER A 109 14.06 -9.19 5.10
N MET A 110 15.01 -10.05 5.35
CA MET A 110 14.93 -11.45 4.89
C MET A 110 13.80 -12.24 5.57
N ASN A 111 13.25 -11.74 6.67
CA ASN A 111 12.22 -12.42 7.45
C ASN A 111 10.80 -11.87 7.19
N THR A 112 10.67 -10.70 6.54
CA THR A 112 9.39 -9.99 6.41
C THR A 112 8.30 -10.89 5.81
N LEU A 113 8.59 -11.58 4.70
CA LEU A 113 7.61 -12.44 4.02
C LEU A 113 7.12 -13.58 4.91
N ASP A 114 8.03 -14.25 5.64
CA ASP A 114 7.67 -15.32 6.55
C ASP A 114 6.82 -14.81 7.72
N LEU A 115 7.17 -13.65 8.26
CA LEU A 115 6.46 -13.03 9.37
C LEU A 115 5.03 -12.61 8.99
N VAL A 116 4.85 -12.01 7.83
CA VAL A 116 3.51 -11.59 7.37
C VAL A 116 2.65 -12.78 6.96
N ALA A 117 3.24 -13.78 6.27
CA ALA A 117 2.55 -15.02 5.92
C ALA A 117 2.07 -15.79 7.17
N ALA A 118 2.92 -15.89 8.21
CA ALA A 118 2.56 -16.50 9.49
C ALA A 118 1.39 -15.79 10.20
N GLN A 119 1.11 -14.54 9.87
CA GLN A 119 -0.03 -13.76 10.37
C GLN A 119 -1.26 -13.83 9.46
N GLY A 120 -1.24 -14.70 8.43
CA GLY A 120 -2.38 -14.90 7.52
C GLY A 120 -2.55 -13.83 6.45
N VAL A 121 -1.47 -13.14 6.10
CA VAL A 121 -1.41 -12.30 4.89
C VAL A 121 -1.36 -13.24 3.68
N GLU A 122 -2.16 -12.95 2.67
CA GLU A 122 -2.31 -13.77 1.46
C GLU A 122 -1.54 -13.20 0.27
N TYR A 123 -1.28 -11.87 0.26
CA TYR A 123 -0.49 -11.23 -0.77
C TYR A 123 0.33 -10.05 -0.26
N VAL A 124 1.44 -9.79 -0.94
CA VAL A 124 2.31 -8.63 -0.73
C VAL A 124 2.44 -7.84 -2.03
N ALA A 125 2.58 -6.51 -1.93
CA ALA A 125 2.72 -5.61 -3.07
C ALA A 125 4.01 -4.78 -3.01
N ASP A 126 5.08 -5.36 -2.47
CA ASP A 126 6.37 -4.71 -2.32
C ASP A 126 7.27 -4.89 -3.55
N TRP A 127 7.14 -6.02 -4.24
CA TRP A 127 8.00 -6.42 -5.34
C TRP A 127 7.47 -5.91 -6.68
N VAL A 128 8.37 -5.48 -7.56
CA VAL A 128 8.05 -4.80 -8.84
C VAL A 128 8.75 -5.45 -10.03
N ASN A 129 8.99 -6.75 -9.95
CA ASN A 129 9.82 -7.49 -10.90
C ASN A 129 9.02 -8.31 -11.92
N ASP A 130 7.70 -8.14 -11.98
CA ASP A 130 6.82 -8.81 -12.95
C ASP A 130 5.59 -7.93 -13.24
N ASP A 131 4.89 -8.24 -14.33
CA ASP A 131 3.58 -7.66 -14.69
C ASP A 131 2.40 -8.57 -14.31
N MET A 132 2.67 -9.69 -13.66
CA MET A 132 1.67 -10.67 -13.26
C MET A 132 1.88 -11.09 -11.81
N PRO A 133 0.80 -11.39 -11.09
CA PRO A 133 0.91 -12.02 -9.78
C PRO A 133 1.60 -13.39 -9.88
N TYR A 134 2.47 -13.68 -8.92
CA TYR A 134 3.17 -14.95 -8.84
C TYR A 134 3.37 -15.38 -7.39
N PRO A 135 3.46 -16.71 -7.11
CA PRO A 135 3.66 -17.20 -5.76
C PRO A 135 5.10 -17.05 -5.28
N LEU A 136 5.25 -16.62 -4.03
CA LEU A 136 6.49 -16.63 -3.26
C LEU A 136 6.39 -17.73 -2.20
N LYS A 137 7.48 -18.45 -1.98
CA LYS A 137 7.55 -19.49 -0.95
C LYS A 137 7.96 -18.88 0.39
N THR A 138 7.25 -19.24 1.43
CA THR A 138 7.55 -18.89 2.82
C THR A 138 7.56 -20.14 3.69
N GLU A 139 8.03 -20.02 4.94
CA GLU A 139 7.97 -21.10 5.91
C GLU A 139 6.53 -21.53 6.25
N SER A 140 5.57 -20.61 6.12
CA SER A 140 4.14 -20.86 6.39
C SER A 140 3.35 -21.32 5.17
N GLY A 141 3.99 -21.49 4.01
CA GLY A 141 3.35 -21.85 2.75
C GLY A 141 3.63 -20.84 1.65
N GLU A 142 2.69 -20.67 0.73
CA GLU A 142 2.81 -19.70 -0.37
C GLU A 142 2.07 -18.39 -0.04
N ILE A 143 2.67 -17.28 -0.44
CA ILE A 143 2.07 -15.95 -0.44
C ILE A 143 2.18 -15.37 -1.86
N MET A 144 1.16 -14.64 -2.32
CA MET A 144 1.21 -14.05 -3.65
C MET A 144 1.98 -12.74 -3.65
N SER A 145 2.93 -12.59 -4.56
CA SER A 145 3.41 -11.27 -4.97
C SER A 145 2.40 -10.67 -5.93
N LEU A 146 1.90 -9.49 -5.61
CA LEU A 146 1.09 -8.66 -6.50
C LEU A 146 1.97 -7.49 -6.93
N PRO A 147 2.62 -7.56 -8.10
CA PRO A 147 3.51 -6.50 -8.54
C PRO A 147 2.77 -5.17 -8.61
N HIS A 148 3.34 -4.16 -7.98
CA HIS A 148 2.77 -2.83 -7.94
C HIS A 148 3.76 -1.85 -8.55
N THR A 149 3.50 -1.44 -9.79
CA THR A 149 4.42 -0.57 -10.51
C THR A 149 4.69 0.73 -9.75
N HIS A 150 5.98 1.05 -9.63
CA HIS A 150 6.43 2.28 -8.97
C HIS A 150 6.52 3.45 -9.95
N GLU A 151 6.70 3.15 -11.22
CA GLU A 151 7.05 4.12 -12.25
C GLU A 151 5.94 5.12 -12.54
N ILE A 152 4.67 4.68 -12.44
CA ILE A 152 3.49 5.52 -12.60
C ILE A 152 2.85 5.95 -11.28
N GLY A 153 3.59 5.87 -10.16
CA GLY A 153 3.14 6.44 -8.89
C GLY A 153 3.13 7.97 -8.95
N ASP A 154 2.09 8.61 -8.41
CA ASP A 154 1.95 10.08 -8.38
C ASP A 154 3.14 10.78 -7.71
N VAL A 155 3.65 10.23 -6.62
CA VAL A 155 4.86 10.74 -5.94
C VAL A 155 6.06 10.68 -6.88
N GLN A 156 6.23 9.59 -7.61
CA GLN A 156 7.34 9.43 -8.54
C GLN A 156 7.23 10.42 -9.69
N VAL A 157 6.10 10.48 -10.35
CA VAL A 157 5.93 11.28 -11.57
C VAL A 157 5.82 12.78 -11.24
N ILE A 158 4.99 13.16 -10.27
CA ILE A 158 4.70 14.56 -9.99
C ILE A 158 5.78 15.19 -9.09
N GLN A 159 6.17 14.52 -8.00
CA GLN A 159 7.13 15.12 -7.06
C GLN A 159 8.58 14.94 -7.47
N HIS A 160 8.98 13.72 -7.83
CA HIS A 160 10.38 13.43 -8.11
C HIS A 160 10.76 13.84 -9.53
N MET A 161 9.97 13.46 -10.53
CA MET A 161 10.23 13.81 -11.93
C MET A 161 9.72 15.21 -12.30
N ARG A 162 8.94 15.85 -11.42
CA ARG A 162 8.39 17.22 -11.60
C ARG A 162 7.57 17.39 -12.87
N GLN A 163 6.85 16.35 -13.25
CA GLN A 163 5.96 16.41 -14.39
C GLN A 163 4.60 17.01 -14.01
N THR A 164 3.87 17.46 -15.01
CA THR A 164 2.52 18.01 -14.80
C THR A 164 1.49 16.90 -14.60
N GLU A 165 0.32 17.26 -14.08
CA GLU A 165 -0.82 16.34 -13.94
C GLU A 165 -1.33 15.85 -15.31
N ALA A 166 -1.15 16.64 -16.38
CA ALA A 166 -1.48 16.25 -17.74
C ALA A 166 -0.52 15.15 -18.23
N ASP A 167 0.77 15.35 -18.08
CA ASP A 167 1.79 14.34 -18.44
C ASP A 167 1.56 13.03 -17.66
N TYR A 168 1.20 13.13 -16.36
CA TYR A 168 0.88 11.98 -15.53
C TYR A 168 -0.32 11.21 -16.07
N THR A 169 -1.38 11.92 -16.46
CA THR A 169 -2.58 11.30 -17.05
C THR A 169 -2.25 10.58 -18.35
N GLU A 170 -1.47 11.20 -19.24
CA GLU A 170 -1.03 10.58 -20.50
C GLU A 170 -0.20 9.31 -20.26
N GLN A 171 0.70 9.33 -19.29
CA GLN A 171 1.51 8.15 -18.93
C GLN A 171 0.66 6.98 -18.41
N ILE A 172 -0.31 7.24 -17.53
CA ILE A 172 -1.22 6.18 -17.04
C ILE A 172 -1.99 5.57 -18.21
N ILE A 173 -2.52 6.39 -19.11
CA ILE A 173 -3.27 5.92 -20.29
C ILE A 173 -2.35 5.09 -21.19
N ALA A 174 -1.17 5.59 -21.50
CA ALA A 174 -0.21 4.88 -22.36
C ALA A 174 0.23 3.54 -21.75
N HIS A 175 0.47 3.50 -20.45
CA HIS A 175 0.81 2.28 -19.72
C HIS A 175 -0.34 1.26 -19.79
N PHE A 176 -1.56 1.70 -19.48
CA PHE A 176 -2.74 0.85 -19.60
C PHE A 176 -2.91 0.28 -21.02
N ASP A 177 -2.77 1.11 -22.05
CA ASP A 177 -2.92 0.68 -23.45
C ASP A 177 -1.91 -0.39 -23.86
N VAL A 178 -0.68 -0.32 -23.33
CA VAL A 178 0.34 -1.36 -23.57
C VAL A 178 -0.07 -2.66 -22.90
N LEU A 179 -0.33 -2.63 -21.59
CA LEU A 179 -0.71 -3.81 -20.82
C LEU A 179 -2.00 -4.46 -21.35
N TYR A 180 -2.99 -3.66 -21.73
CA TYR A 180 -4.24 -4.14 -22.31
C TYR A 180 -4.02 -4.88 -23.64
N ARG A 181 -3.15 -4.38 -24.52
CA ARG A 181 -2.81 -5.06 -25.78
C ARG A 181 -2.05 -6.37 -25.52
N GLU A 182 -1.11 -6.37 -24.59
CA GLU A 182 -0.32 -7.55 -24.24
C GLU A 182 -1.16 -8.64 -23.59
N ALA A 183 -2.15 -8.27 -22.78
CA ALA A 183 -3.03 -9.22 -22.12
C ALA A 183 -3.75 -10.17 -23.09
N HIS A 184 -4.00 -9.75 -24.31
CA HIS A 184 -4.62 -10.61 -25.34
C HIS A 184 -3.73 -11.77 -25.83
N THR A 185 -2.43 -11.61 -25.73
CA THR A 185 -1.45 -12.59 -26.28
C THR A 185 -0.62 -13.28 -25.21
N GLN A 186 -0.46 -12.65 -24.05
CA GLN A 186 0.47 -13.11 -23.01
C GLN A 186 -0.22 -13.46 -21.68
N GLY A 187 -1.56 -13.40 -21.61
CA GLY A 187 -2.32 -13.56 -20.38
C GLY A 187 -2.55 -12.22 -19.65
N GLY A 188 -3.17 -12.27 -18.48
CA GLY A 188 -3.50 -11.06 -17.72
C GLY A 188 -2.28 -10.19 -17.38
N ARG A 189 -2.54 -8.91 -17.16
CA ARG A 189 -1.57 -7.90 -16.70
C ARG A 189 -2.19 -7.07 -15.59
N ILE A 190 -1.36 -6.56 -14.69
CA ILE A 190 -1.76 -5.69 -13.58
C ILE A 190 -0.92 -4.42 -13.55
#